data_dcf0a797ea0288491d5c5de30d03a57e
#
_entry.id   dcf0a797ea0288491d5c5de30d03a57e
#
_cell.length_a   1.000
_cell.length_b   1.000
_cell.length_c   1.000
_cell.angle_alpha   90.00
_cell.angle_beta   90.00
_cell.angle_gamma   90.00
#
_symmetry.space_group_name_H-M   'P 1'
#
loop_
_entity.id
_entity.type
_entity.pdbx_description
1 polymer ?
#
loop_
_entity_poly.entity_id
_entity_poly.type
_entity_poly.pdbx_seq_one_letter_code
_entity_poly.pdbx_strand_id
1 'polypeptide(L)'
;MRLAIAKLHAQLADKRLDFLHKLSTKLARVYQLIVLENLNVSGLLKNWRLARAIAQQGWSIFKGLVDFKCQKYLRGFREISRWEPTSQVCSICGYRWGKLDLSVRKVRCINCGVNHDRDVNAARNIEQIGCSRPAPQQARDLPYPRSP
;
A
#
# COMPACT_ATOMS: atom_id res chain seq x y z
N MET A 1 32.33 7.49 -20.22
CA MET A 1 31.20 8.23 -19.65
C MET A 1 29.91 7.39 -19.58
N ARG A 2 29.40 6.79 -20.68
CA ARG A 2 28.15 5.98 -20.66
C ARG A 2 28.20 4.80 -19.68
N LEU A 3 29.30 4.08 -19.57
CA LEU A 3 29.47 2.96 -18.65
C LEU A 3 29.39 3.37 -17.18
N ALA A 4 29.96 4.50 -16.81
CA ALA A 4 29.90 5.04 -15.44
C ALA A 4 28.46 5.38 -15.04
N ILE A 5 27.71 6.02 -15.94
CA ILE A 5 26.28 6.33 -15.72
C ILE A 5 25.46 5.05 -15.57
N ALA A 6 25.68 4.04 -16.42
CA ALA A 6 25.01 2.77 -16.32
C ALA A 6 25.28 2.05 -14.98
N LYS A 7 26.53 2.07 -14.49
CA LYS A 7 26.89 1.52 -13.18
C LYS A 7 26.17 2.25 -12.04
N LEU A 8 26.06 3.58 -12.08
CA LEU A 8 25.32 4.35 -11.08
C LEU A 8 23.83 4.03 -11.09
N HIS A 9 23.23 3.87 -12.26
CA HIS A 9 21.82 3.45 -12.36
C HIS A 9 21.60 2.05 -11.80
N ALA A 10 22.49 1.09 -12.07
CA ALA A 10 22.42 -0.25 -11.51
C ALA A 10 22.53 -0.21 -9.98
N GLN A 11 23.50 0.52 -9.41
CA GLN A 11 23.64 0.67 -7.97
C GLN A 11 22.41 1.28 -7.30
N LEU A 12 21.76 2.26 -7.95
CA LEU A 12 20.52 2.85 -7.46
C LEU A 12 19.36 1.85 -7.48
N ALA A 13 19.26 1.03 -8.53
CA ALA A 13 18.27 -0.02 -8.64
C ALA A 13 18.45 -1.08 -7.53
N ASP A 14 19.68 -1.52 -7.31
CA ASP A 14 20.03 -2.51 -6.28
C ASP A 14 19.72 -2.00 -4.87
N LYS A 15 20.11 -0.76 -4.56
CA LYS A 15 19.79 -0.13 -3.26
C LYS A 15 18.28 -0.02 -3.02
N ARG A 16 17.53 0.32 -4.07
CA ARG A 16 16.06 0.37 -3.99
C ARG A 16 15.47 -1.00 -3.73
N LEU A 17 15.92 -2.00 -4.46
CA LEU A 17 15.45 -3.37 -4.32
C LEU A 17 15.75 -3.91 -2.93
N ASP A 18 16.96 -3.70 -2.41
CA ASP A 18 17.34 -4.05 -1.04
C ASP A 18 16.43 -3.39 0.00
N PHE A 19 16.15 -2.08 -0.15
CA PHE A 19 15.23 -1.37 0.71
C PHE A 19 13.83 -1.98 0.69
N LEU A 20 13.28 -2.28 -0.51
CA LEU A 20 11.95 -2.87 -0.64
C LEU A 20 11.89 -4.28 -0.04
N HIS A 21 12.96 -5.07 -0.19
CA HIS A 21 13.08 -6.38 0.46
C HIS A 21 13.10 -6.29 1.98
N LYS A 22 13.86 -5.35 2.55
CA LYS A 22 13.93 -5.12 4.00
C LYS A 22 12.60 -4.64 4.55
N LEU A 23 11.99 -3.67 3.89
CA LEU A 23 10.70 -3.11 4.29
C LEU A 23 9.59 -4.16 4.26
N SER A 24 9.43 -4.90 3.15
CA SER A 24 8.42 -5.94 3.03
C SER A 24 8.61 -7.08 4.05
N THR A 25 9.88 -7.45 4.33
CA THR A 25 10.18 -8.44 5.38
C THR A 25 9.81 -7.92 6.77
N LYS A 26 10.15 -6.67 7.08
CA LYS A 26 9.78 -6.04 8.36
C LYS A 26 8.27 -6.03 8.55
N LEU A 27 7.52 -5.59 7.55
CA LEU A 27 6.06 -5.55 7.62
C LEU A 27 5.46 -6.94 7.82
N ALA A 28 5.87 -7.94 7.04
CA ALA A 28 5.36 -9.29 7.15
C ALA A 28 5.73 -10.01 8.46
N ARG A 29 6.80 -9.57 9.15
CA ARG A 29 7.16 -10.09 10.48
C ARG A 29 6.35 -9.45 11.60
N VAL A 30 6.03 -8.15 11.47
CA VAL A 30 5.38 -7.37 12.53
C VAL A 30 3.86 -7.54 12.48
N TYR A 31 3.26 -7.50 11.28
CA TYR A 31 1.81 -7.47 11.13
C TYR A 31 1.25 -8.81 10.70
N GLN A 32 0.08 -9.14 11.22
CA GLN A 32 -0.64 -10.38 10.86
C GLN A 32 -1.41 -10.27 9.56
N LEU A 33 -1.88 -9.07 9.24
CA LEU A 33 -2.59 -8.74 8.01
C LEU A 33 -2.03 -7.45 7.43
N ILE A 34 -1.73 -7.46 6.14
CA ILE A 34 -1.34 -6.27 5.38
C ILE A 34 -2.40 -6.04 4.32
N VAL A 35 -2.95 -4.83 4.30
CA VAL A 35 -3.95 -4.41 3.31
C VAL A 35 -3.37 -3.30 2.45
N LEU A 36 -3.42 -3.47 1.14
CA LEU A 36 -2.97 -2.46 0.19
C LEU A 36 -4.11 -2.10 -0.78
N GLU A 37 -4.04 -0.89 -1.34
CA GLU A 37 -4.90 -0.49 -2.43
C GLU A 37 -4.37 -1.05 -3.76
N ASN A 38 -5.28 -1.52 -4.62
CA ASN A 38 -4.93 -1.95 -5.98
C ASN A 38 -4.69 -0.73 -6.88
N LEU A 39 -3.51 -0.15 -6.79
CA LEU A 39 -3.13 1.00 -7.61
C LEU A 39 -2.99 0.64 -9.10
N ASN A 40 -3.56 1.47 -9.97
CA ASN A 40 -3.35 1.36 -11.42
C ASN A 40 -2.01 1.98 -11.82
N VAL A 41 -0.91 1.29 -11.48
CA VAL A 41 0.45 1.78 -11.78
C VAL A 41 0.66 2.00 -13.27
N SER A 42 0.14 1.11 -14.13
CA SER A 42 0.24 1.24 -15.57
C SER A 42 -0.49 2.48 -16.11
N GLY A 43 -1.64 2.82 -15.53
CA GLY A 43 -2.36 4.07 -15.84
C GLY A 43 -1.59 5.31 -15.38
N LEU A 44 -0.98 5.27 -14.20
CA LEU A 44 -0.16 6.36 -13.68
C LEU A 44 1.09 6.62 -14.54
N LEU A 45 1.70 5.56 -15.10
CA LEU A 45 2.86 5.65 -15.99
C LEU A 45 2.55 6.33 -17.33
N LYS A 46 1.27 6.45 -17.74
CA LYS A 46 0.88 7.20 -18.94
C LYS A 46 1.10 8.70 -18.81
N ASN A 47 1.18 9.23 -17.60
CA ASN A 47 1.54 10.62 -17.38
C ASN A 47 3.06 10.79 -17.56
N TRP A 48 3.47 11.24 -18.75
CA TRP A 48 4.88 11.37 -19.14
C TRP A 48 5.71 12.23 -18.19
N ARG A 49 5.12 13.24 -17.55
CA ARG A 49 5.80 14.14 -16.59
C ARG A 49 6.17 13.42 -15.30
N LEU A 50 5.36 12.46 -14.88
CA LEU A 50 5.51 11.74 -13.62
C LEU A 50 5.97 10.29 -13.80
N ALA A 51 5.94 9.76 -15.03
CA ALA A 51 6.21 8.36 -15.32
C ALA A 51 7.54 7.87 -14.73
N ARG A 52 8.61 8.66 -14.88
CA ARG A 52 9.92 8.32 -14.32
C ARG A 52 9.90 8.25 -12.78
N ALA A 53 9.30 9.24 -12.12
CA ALA A 53 9.19 9.26 -10.67
C ALA A 53 8.34 8.09 -10.15
N ILE A 54 7.20 7.79 -10.82
CA ILE A 54 6.31 6.68 -10.48
C ILE A 54 7.01 5.33 -10.69
N ALA A 55 7.71 5.14 -11.82
CA ALA A 55 8.47 3.92 -12.07
C ALA A 55 9.56 3.70 -11.03
N GLN A 56 10.18 4.79 -10.56
CA GLN A 56 11.23 4.75 -9.55
C GLN A 56 10.71 4.38 -8.15
N GLN A 57 9.43 4.54 -7.84
CA GLN A 57 8.85 4.15 -6.54
C GLN A 57 8.78 2.62 -6.35
N GLY A 58 8.75 1.84 -7.43
CA GLY A 58 8.74 0.39 -7.35
C GLY A 58 7.45 -0.20 -6.75
N TRP A 59 6.29 0.47 -6.91
CA TRP A 59 5.00 0.05 -6.34
C TRP A 59 4.63 -1.40 -6.66
N SER A 60 4.76 -1.81 -7.93
CA SER A 60 4.43 -3.17 -8.34
C SER A 60 5.39 -4.20 -7.73
N ILE A 61 6.69 -3.86 -7.65
CA ILE A 61 7.71 -4.71 -7.02
C ILE A 61 7.41 -4.83 -5.52
N PHE A 62 7.14 -3.71 -4.85
CA PHE A 62 6.81 -3.70 -3.42
C PHE A 62 5.58 -4.57 -3.11
N LYS A 63 4.49 -4.42 -3.89
CA LYS A 63 3.29 -5.24 -3.72
C LYS A 63 3.60 -6.73 -3.87
N GLY A 64 4.30 -7.13 -4.93
CA GLY A 64 4.70 -8.53 -5.14
C GLY A 64 5.59 -9.07 -4.01
N LEU A 65 6.52 -8.25 -3.51
CA LEU A 65 7.36 -8.63 -2.36
C LEU A 65 6.55 -8.80 -1.06
N VAL A 66 5.59 -7.91 -0.80
CA VAL A 66 4.71 -8.01 0.37
C VAL A 66 3.88 -9.29 0.30
N ASP A 67 3.22 -9.55 -0.83
CA ASP A 67 2.42 -10.76 -1.04
C ASP A 67 3.27 -12.03 -0.83
N PHE A 68 4.39 -12.14 -1.51
CA PHE A 68 5.34 -13.27 -1.35
C PHE A 68 5.79 -13.45 0.11
N LYS A 69 6.12 -12.35 0.81
CA LYS A 69 6.56 -12.42 2.22
C LYS A 69 5.40 -12.80 3.15
N CYS A 70 4.20 -12.31 2.89
CA CYS A 70 3.01 -12.72 3.65
C CYS A 70 2.78 -14.22 3.53
N GLN A 71 2.85 -14.79 2.33
CA GLN A 71 2.76 -16.24 2.12
C GLN A 71 3.88 -16.98 2.87
N LYS A 72 5.13 -16.52 2.74
CA LYS A 72 6.30 -17.13 3.40
C LYS A 72 6.18 -17.15 4.93
N TYR A 73 5.62 -16.09 5.53
CA TYR A 73 5.50 -15.95 7.00
C TYR A 73 4.10 -16.29 7.51
N LEU A 74 3.24 -16.89 6.69
CA LEU A 74 1.85 -17.26 7.02
C LEU A 74 1.06 -16.06 7.54
N ARG A 75 1.17 -14.92 6.83
CA ARG A 75 0.47 -13.68 7.12
C ARG A 75 -0.62 -13.42 6.08
N GLY A 76 -1.65 -12.69 6.49
CA GLY A 76 -2.69 -12.25 5.56
C GLY A 76 -2.19 -11.14 4.64
N PHE A 77 -2.53 -11.25 3.36
CA PHE A 77 -2.38 -10.17 2.39
C PHE A 77 -3.73 -9.94 1.70
N ARG A 78 -4.15 -8.69 1.59
CA ARG A 78 -5.40 -8.32 0.92
C ARG A 78 -5.21 -7.07 0.07
N GLU A 79 -5.94 -7.03 -1.02
CA GLU A 79 -6.08 -5.83 -1.84
C GLU A 79 -7.51 -5.32 -1.77
N ILE A 80 -7.67 -4.01 -1.59
CA ILE A 80 -8.95 -3.34 -1.77
C ILE A 80 -9.03 -2.74 -3.18
N SER A 81 -10.26 -2.51 -3.64
CA SER A 81 -10.50 -1.89 -4.94
C SER A 81 -9.95 -0.47 -4.99
N ARG A 82 -9.33 -0.10 -6.11
CA ARG A 82 -8.91 1.30 -6.40
C ARG A 82 -10.07 2.31 -6.46
N TRP A 83 -11.28 1.83 -6.56
CA TRP A 83 -12.49 2.67 -6.63
C TRP A 83 -13.07 2.98 -5.25
N GLU A 84 -12.53 2.39 -4.20
CA GLU A 84 -12.93 2.72 -2.84
C GLU A 84 -12.53 4.17 -2.50
N PRO A 85 -13.45 5.00 -2.01
CA PRO A 85 -13.18 6.43 -1.77
C PRO A 85 -12.42 6.67 -0.46
N THR A 86 -11.33 5.96 -0.24
CA THR A 86 -10.60 5.91 1.02
C THR A 86 -10.15 7.28 1.53
N SER A 87 -9.73 8.18 0.62
CA SER A 87 -9.32 9.55 0.96
C SER A 87 -10.46 10.57 1.03
N GLN A 88 -11.71 10.15 0.73
CA GLN A 88 -12.88 11.01 0.65
C GLN A 88 -13.89 10.80 1.77
N VAL A 89 -13.57 9.91 2.71
CA VAL A 89 -14.45 9.49 3.81
C VAL A 89 -13.72 9.62 5.13
N CYS A 90 -14.40 10.11 6.15
CA CYS A 90 -13.87 10.16 7.51
C CYS A 90 -13.76 8.75 8.09
N SER A 91 -12.57 8.36 8.52
CA SER A 91 -12.33 7.04 9.12
C SER A 91 -12.99 6.85 10.50
N ILE A 92 -13.48 7.92 11.11
CA ILE A 92 -14.12 7.87 12.43
C ILE A 92 -15.65 7.74 12.30
N CYS A 93 -16.28 8.62 11.50
CA CYS A 93 -17.74 8.69 11.46
C CYS A 93 -18.36 8.33 10.09
N GLY A 94 -17.57 7.98 9.09
CA GLY A 94 -18.07 7.62 7.77
C GLY A 94 -18.56 8.81 6.93
N TYR A 95 -18.49 10.05 7.43
CA TYR A 95 -18.93 11.22 6.67
C TYR A 95 -18.10 11.38 5.39
N ARG A 96 -18.79 11.58 4.25
CA ARG A 96 -18.15 11.73 2.95
C ARG A 96 -18.03 13.20 2.56
N TRP A 97 -16.82 13.71 2.52
CA TRP A 97 -16.53 15.10 2.11
C TRP A 97 -16.22 15.26 0.61
N GLY A 98 -16.12 14.14 -0.12
CA GLY A 98 -15.88 14.17 -1.57
C GLY A 98 -14.40 14.33 -1.93
N LYS A 99 -14.16 14.64 -3.20
CA LYS A 99 -12.82 14.78 -3.75
C LYS A 99 -12.19 16.09 -3.29
N LEU A 100 -11.03 15.97 -2.63
CA LEU A 100 -10.21 17.11 -2.21
C LEU A 100 -9.09 17.36 -3.22
N ASP A 101 -8.63 18.61 -3.30
CA ASP A 101 -7.42 18.96 -4.05
C ASP A 101 -6.20 18.19 -3.52
N LEU A 102 -5.24 17.91 -4.40
CA LEU A 102 -4.03 17.15 -4.04
C LEU A 102 -3.12 17.90 -3.05
N SER A 103 -3.22 19.21 -2.98
CA SER A 103 -2.47 20.06 -2.03
C SER A 103 -3.01 19.95 -0.60
N VAL A 104 -4.28 19.53 -0.42
CA VAL A 104 -4.91 19.40 0.89
C VAL A 104 -4.35 18.19 1.61
N ARG A 105 -3.52 18.40 2.63
CA ARG A 105 -2.93 17.35 3.46
C ARG A 105 -3.68 17.11 4.77
N LYS A 106 -4.32 18.14 5.30
CA LYS A 106 -5.10 18.07 6.54
C LYS A 106 -6.55 18.42 6.25
N VAL A 107 -7.47 17.66 6.83
CA VAL A 107 -8.91 17.88 6.68
C VAL A 107 -9.60 17.75 8.02
N ARG A 108 -10.46 18.71 8.32
CA ARG A 108 -11.37 18.65 9.48
C ARG A 108 -12.70 18.09 9.04
N CYS A 109 -13.15 17.02 9.68
CA CYS A 109 -14.47 16.47 9.42
C CYS A 109 -15.55 17.42 9.94
N ILE A 110 -16.45 17.85 9.08
CA ILE A 110 -17.54 18.77 9.46
C ILE A 110 -18.61 18.08 10.28
N ASN A 111 -18.72 16.77 10.21
CA ASN A 111 -19.71 15.99 10.97
C ASN A 111 -19.25 15.69 12.41
N CYS A 112 -18.02 15.17 12.60
CA CYS A 112 -17.53 14.79 13.93
C CYS A 112 -16.44 15.72 14.48
N GLY A 113 -16.03 16.75 13.75
CA GLY A 113 -15.06 17.76 14.20
C GLY A 113 -13.61 17.30 14.24
N VAL A 114 -13.31 16.02 13.99
CA VAL A 114 -11.95 15.46 14.08
C VAL A 114 -11.07 15.98 12.96
N ASN A 115 -9.82 16.33 13.31
CA ASN A 115 -8.79 16.68 12.34
C ASN A 115 -8.03 15.42 11.90
N HIS A 116 -7.89 15.25 10.59
CA HIS A 116 -7.19 14.14 9.99
C HIS A 116 -5.97 14.63 9.19
N ASP A 117 -4.88 13.88 9.26
CA ASP A 117 -3.96 13.79 8.14
C ASP A 117 -4.63 12.95 7.07
N ARG A 118 -4.66 13.42 5.83
CA ARG A 118 -5.39 12.80 4.72
C ARG A 118 -4.89 11.39 4.41
N ASP A 119 -3.57 11.20 4.42
CA ASP A 119 -2.95 9.93 4.06
C ASP A 119 -3.15 8.90 5.18
N VAL A 120 -3.04 9.33 6.45
CA VAL A 120 -3.34 8.49 7.62
C VAL A 120 -4.82 8.10 7.67
N ASN A 121 -5.73 9.04 7.34
CA ASN A 121 -7.16 8.76 7.25
C ASN A 121 -7.46 7.72 6.17
N ALA A 122 -6.85 7.87 4.98
CA ALA A 122 -7.00 6.89 3.90
C ALA A 122 -6.47 5.50 4.31
N ALA A 123 -5.32 5.43 4.97
CA ALA A 123 -4.76 4.17 5.46
C ALA A 123 -5.70 3.45 6.45
N ARG A 124 -6.33 4.18 7.37
CA ARG A 124 -7.34 3.62 8.29
C ARG A 124 -8.57 3.09 7.56
N ASN A 125 -9.06 3.81 6.54
CA ASN A 125 -10.17 3.33 5.71
C ASN A 125 -9.78 2.07 4.93
N ILE A 126 -8.57 2.01 4.37
CA ILE A 126 -8.03 0.83 3.68
C ILE A 126 -8.01 -0.37 4.63
N GLU A 127 -7.51 -0.19 5.85
CA GLU A 127 -7.48 -1.21 6.89
C GLU A 127 -8.90 -1.70 7.23
N GLN A 128 -9.84 -0.80 7.54
CA GLN A 128 -11.22 -1.13 7.88
C GLN A 128 -11.91 -1.94 6.78
N ILE A 129 -11.79 -1.49 5.51
CA ILE A 129 -12.37 -2.18 4.35
C ILE A 129 -11.73 -3.57 4.19
N GLY A 130 -10.42 -3.65 4.32
CA GLY A 130 -9.70 -4.92 4.20
C GLY A 130 -10.03 -5.89 5.33
N CYS A 131 -10.21 -5.43 6.56
CA CYS A 131 -10.59 -6.26 7.70
C CYS A 131 -12.04 -6.74 7.64
N SER A 132 -12.96 -5.94 7.10
CA SER A 132 -14.39 -6.27 7.01
C SER A 132 -14.72 -7.32 5.96
N ARG A 133 -13.82 -7.60 4.99
CA ARG A 133 -14.03 -8.64 3.97
C ARG A 133 -13.68 -10.02 4.54
N PRO A 134 -14.49 -11.07 4.25
CA PRO A 134 -14.12 -12.43 4.62
C PRO A 134 -12.79 -12.83 3.96
N ALA A 135 -11.99 -13.64 4.68
CA ALA A 135 -10.72 -14.14 4.14
C ALA A 135 -10.96 -14.87 2.80
N PRO A 136 -10.08 -14.71 1.78
CA PRO A 136 -10.12 -15.54 0.59
C PRO A 136 -10.12 -17.02 1.00
N GLN A 137 -10.93 -17.83 0.35
CA GLN A 137 -11.09 -19.26 0.68
C GLN A 137 -9.77 -20.05 0.73
N GLN A 138 -8.77 -19.63 -0.04
CA GLN A 138 -7.42 -20.22 -0.07
C GLN A 138 -6.64 -20.13 1.25
N ALA A 139 -7.02 -19.23 2.17
CA ALA A 139 -6.36 -19.11 3.49
C ALA A 139 -6.96 -20.03 4.56
N ARG A 140 -8.09 -20.71 4.27
CA ARG A 140 -8.78 -21.59 5.25
C ARG A 140 -8.24 -23.00 5.30
N ASP A 141 -7.49 -23.43 4.28
CA ASP A 141 -7.05 -24.82 4.11
C ASP A 141 -5.60 -25.06 4.56
N LEU A 142 -4.92 -24.05 5.09
CA LEU A 142 -3.61 -24.23 5.69
C LEU A 142 -3.76 -24.72 7.14
N PRO A 143 -3.25 -25.91 7.48
CA PRO A 143 -3.27 -26.39 8.84
C PRO A 143 -2.46 -25.45 9.73
N TYR A 144 -3.10 -24.90 10.75
CA TYR A 144 -2.44 -24.12 11.79
C TYR A 144 -1.39 -24.99 12.47
N PRO A 145 -0.10 -24.67 12.45
CA PRO A 145 0.85 -25.34 13.29
C PRO A 145 0.48 -25.03 14.75
N ARG A 146 0.06 -26.06 15.50
CA ARG A 146 -0.10 -25.95 16.96
C ARG A 146 1.28 -25.65 17.52
N SER A 147 1.36 -24.55 18.25
CA SER A 147 2.59 -24.18 18.98
C SER A 147 2.93 -25.27 19.98
N PRO A 148 4.23 -25.56 20.20
CA PRO A 148 4.71 -26.47 21.23
C PRO A 148 4.44 -25.95 22.63
#